data_46e75d89dc878566566114f9db8e8c9b
#
_entry.id   46e75d89dc878566566114f9db8e8c9b
#
_cell.length_a   1.000
_cell.length_b   1.000
_cell.length_c   1.000
_cell.angle_alpha   90.00
_cell.angle_beta   90.00
_cell.angle_gamma   90.00
#
_symmetry.space_group_name_H-M   'P 1'
#
loop_
_entity.id
_entity.type
_entity.pdbx_description
1 polymer ?
#
loop_
_entity_poly.entity_id
_entity_poly.type
_entity_poly.pdbx_seq_one_letter_code
_entity_poly.pdbx_strand_id
1 'polypeptide(L)' 'MIWHVIYEGSDGKVQSRAARSRDLAIHMACELLQQSYEVRRAIGPDGSVIERAELDGHYDDGHFPGLRRAAGPAG' A
#
# COMPACT_ATOMS: atom_id res chain seq x y z
N MET A 1 -8.41 -6.34 15.69
CA MET A 1 -8.32 -6.93 14.34
C MET A 1 -7.17 -6.30 13.59
N ILE A 2 -6.38 -7.11 12.94
CA ILE A 2 -5.14 -6.61 12.34
C ILE A 2 -5.11 -6.96 10.86
N TRP A 3 -4.80 -5.95 10.06
CA TRP A 3 -4.49 -6.11 8.65
C TRP A 3 -2.99 -6.22 8.49
N HIS A 4 -2.55 -6.94 7.47
CA HIS A 4 -1.12 -7.06 7.15
C HIS A 4 -0.89 -6.61 5.72
N VAL A 5 0.03 -5.66 5.55
CA VAL A 5 0.45 -5.20 4.23
C VAL A 5 1.71 -5.96 3.86
N ILE A 6 1.65 -6.72 2.78
CA ILE A 6 2.75 -7.54 2.31
C ILE A 6 3.51 -6.77 1.24
N TYR A 7 4.79 -6.61 1.42
CA TYR A 7 5.62 -5.86 0.49
C TYR A 7 7.01 -6.46 0.39
N GLU A 8 7.74 -6.09 -0.63
CA GLU A 8 9.09 -6.58 -0.88
C GLU A 8 10.04 -5.40 -0.84
N GLY A 9 11.11 -5.53 -0.05
CA GLY A 9 12.13 -4.50 0.06
C GLY A 9 13.07 -4.50 -1.14
N SER A 10 13.97 -3.51 -1.16
CA SER A 10 14.94 -3.38 -2.24
C SER A 10 15.91 -4.56 -2.34
N ASP A 11 16.05 -5.31 -1.25
CA ASP A 11 16.87 -6.52 -1.20
C ASP A 11 16.11 -7.77 -1.68
N GLY A 12 14.88 -7.62 -2.12
CA GLY A 12 14.04 -8.72 -2.58
C GLY A 12 13.39 -9.52 -1.47
N LYS A 13 13.54 -9.13 -0.23
CA LYS A 13 12.94 -9.85 0.89
C LYS A 13 11.49 -9.42 1.10
N VAL A 14 10.60 -10.40 1.22
CA VAL A 14 9.20 -10.16 1.49
C VAL A 14 9.03 -9.86 2.97
N GLN A 15 8.33 -8.76 3.27
CA GLN A 15 8.08 -8.32 4.62
C GLN A 15 6.60 -8.01 4.79
N SER A 16 6.17 -7.82 6.03
CA SER A 16 4.80 -7.40 6.30
C SER A 16 4.77 -6.33 7.38
N ARG A 17 3.76 -5.46 7.31
CA ARG A 17 3.48 -4.49 8.35
C ARG A 17 2.06 -4.65 8.81
N ALA A 18 1.84 -4.51 10.11
CA ALA A 18 0.51 -4.60 10.69
C ALA A 18 -0.17 -3.25 10.69
N ALA A 19 -1.46 -3.24 10.43
CA ALA A 19 -2.29 -2.04 10.51
C ALA A 19 -3.58 -2.39 11.25
N ARG A 20 -4.10 -1.43 12.01
CA ARG A 20 -5.26 -1.66 12.87
C ARG A 20 -6.59 -1.68 12.12
N SER A 21 -6.63 -1.15 10.93
CA SER A 21 -7.86 -1.06 10.15
C SER A 21 -7.55 -1.16 8.66
N ARG A 22 -8.61 -1.36 7.88
CA ARG A 22 -8.49 -1.39 6.43
C ARG A 22 -7.94 -0.07 5.90
N ASP A 23 -8.45 1.06 6.40
CA ASP A 23 -7.99 2.37 5.95
C ASP A 23 -6.52 2.59 6.27
N LEU A 24 -6.09 2.20 7.46
CA LEU A 24 -4.67 2.31 7.83
C LEU A 24 -3.80 1.39 6.98
N ALA A 25 -4.31 0.22 6.62
CA ALA A 25 -3.58 -0.69 5.73
C ALA A 25 -3.39 -0.06 4.35
N ILE A 26 -4.43 0.55 3.82
CA ILE A 26 -4.36 1.24 2.52
C ILE A 26 -3.38 2.41 2.60
N HIS A 27 -3.47 3.20 3.67
CA HIS A 27 -2.56 4.32 3.88
C HIS A 27 -1.11 3.84 3.93
N MET A 28 -0.86 2.78 4.69
CA MET A 28 0.47 2.20 4.82
C MET A 28 0.99 1.69 3.48
N ALA A 29 0.12 1.04 2.71
CA ALA A 29 0.50 0.56 1.38
C ALA A 29 0.86 1.73 0.46
N CYS A 30 0.09 2.82 0.51
CA CYS A 30 0.39 4.01 -0.28
C CYS A 30 1.71 4.65 0.14
N GLU A 31 2.01 4.69 1.44
CA GLU A 31 3.32 5.15 1.91
C GLU A 31 4.46 4.31 1.34
N LEU A 32 4.28 2.99 1.36
CA LEU A 32 5.29 2.08 0.81
C LEU A 32 5.47 2.27 -0.68
N LEU A 33 4.37 2.46 -1.41
CA LEU A 33 4.44 2.75 -2.84
C LEU A 33 5.19 4.06 -3.10
N GLN A 34 4.95 5.08 -2.27
CA GLN A 34 5.64 6.36 -2.39
C GLN A 34 7.14 6.20 -2.17
N GLN A 35 7.53 5.28 -1.30
CA GLN A 35 8.93 4.99 -1.01
C GLN A 35 9.54 4.01 -2.00
N SER A 36 8.82 3.67 -3.05
CA SER A 36 9.26 2.77 -4.12
C SER A 36 9.42 1.31 -3.70
N TYR A 37 8.74 0.90 -2.65
CA TYR A 37 8.67 -0.51 -2.30
C TYR A 37 7.71 -1.25 -3.23
N GLU A 38 7.98 -2.52 -3.43
CA GLU A 38 7.10 -3.40 -4.21
C GLU A 38 6.00 -3.93 -3.31
N VAL A 39 4.87 -3.24 -3.26
CA VAL A 39 3.73 -3.68 -2.46
C VAL A 39 2.99 -4.78 -3.20
N ARG A 40 2.70 -5.88 -2.52
CA ARG A 40 2.04 -7.02 -3.14
C ARG A 40 0.54 -7.03 -2.87
N ARG A 41 0.14 -6.92 -1.61
CA ARG A 41 -1.27 -6.97 -1.23
C ARG A 41 -1.43 -6.59 0.23
N ALA A 42 -2.67 -6.42 0.66
CA ALA A 42 -3.01 -6.30 2.07
C ALA A 42 -4.00 -7.42 2.42
N ILE A 43 -3.80 -8.05 3.57
CA ILE A 43 -4.62 -9.19 4.01
C ILE A 43 -5.29 -8.82 5.32
N GLY A 44 -6.62 -8.94 5.35
CA GLY A 44 -7.42 -8.64 6.53
C GLY A 44 -7.57 -9.82 7.46
N PRO A 45 -8.10 -9.57 8.67
CA PRO A 45 -8.22 -10.60 9.70
C PRO A 45 -9.23 -11.70 9.35
N ASP A 46 -10.14 -11.40 8.45
CA ASP A 46 -11.17 -12.35 8.01
C ASP A 46 -10.80 -13.03 6.69
N GLY A 47 -9.56 -12.87 6.23
CA GLY A 47 -9.11 -13.43 4.97
C GLY A 47 -9.37 -12.53 3.77
N SER A 48 -9.94 -11.34 3.99
CA SER A 48 -10.12 -10.38 2.90
C SER A 48 -8.78 -9.97 2.33
N VAL A 49 -8.71 -9.77 1.03
CA VAL A 49 -7.48 -9.37 0.36
C VAL A 49 -7.74 -8.12 -0.47
N ILE A 50 -6.86 -7.13 -0.31
CA ILE A 50 -6.84 -5.97 -1.19
C ILE A 50 -5.66 -6.19 -2.13
N GLU A 51 -5.95 -6.39 -3.40
CA GLU A 51 -4.91 -6.65 -4.40
C GLU A 51 -4.13 -5.39 -4.74
N ARG A 52 -2.96 -5.57 -5.30
CA ARG A 52 -2.07 -4.47 -5.71
C ARG A 52 -2.78 -3.45 -6.59
N ALA A 53 -3.60 -3.91 -7.52
CA ALA A 53 -4.30 -3.02 -8.44
C ALA A 53 -5.21 -2.05 -7.71
N GLU A 54 -5.90 -2.51 -6.68
CA GLU A 54 -6.76 -1.65 -5.87
C GLU A 54 -5.93 -0.66 -5.06
N LEU A 55 -4.82 -1.11 -4.50
CA LEU A 55 -3.92 -0.23 -3.75
C LEU A 55 -3.33 0.85 -4.64
N ASP A 56 -2.91 0.49 -5.85
CA ASP A 56 -2.42 1.46 -6.83
C ASP A 56 -3.50 2.48 -7.18
N GLY A 57 -4.75 2.03 -7.30
CA GLY A 57 -5.87 2.93 -7.57
C GLY A 57 -6.05 3.97 -6.49
N HIS A 58 -6.01 3.57 -5.23
CA HIS A 58 -6.10 4.52 -4.12
C HIS A 58 -4.96 5.52 -4.13
N TYR A 59 -3.76 5.08 -4.44
CA TYR A 59 -2.59 5.94 -4.51
C TYR A 59 -2.70 6.93 -5.66
N ASP A 60 -3.08 6.45 -6.83
CA ASP A 60 -3.20 7.28 -8.04
C ASP A 60 -4.31 8.31 -7.92
N ASP A 61 -5.40 7.95 -7.23
CA ASP A 61 -6.55 8.85 -7.02
C ASP A 61 -6.25 9.95 -6.00
N GLY A 62 -5.11 9.87 -5.32
CA GLY A 62 -4.79 10.84 -4.28
C GLY A 62 -5.67 10.71 -3.07
N HIS A 63 -6.06 9.48 -2.73
CA HIS A 63 -6.93 9.18 -1.60
C HIS A 63 -6.37 9.75 -0.29
N PHE A 64 -5.06 9.77 -0.15
CA PHE A 64 -4.37 10.39 0.99
C PHE A 64 -3.56 11.56 0.46
N PRO A 65 -3.97 12.81 0.75
CA PRO A 65 -3.35 13.99 0.14
C PRO A 65 -1.83 14.11 0.26
N GLY A 66 -1.24 13.59 1.30
CA GLY A 66 0.22 13.64 1.48
C GLY A 66 0.97 12.53 0.74
N LEU A 67 0.26 11.60 0.13
CA LEU A 67 0.85 10.38 -0.42
C LEU A 67 0.47 10.21 -1.89
N ARG A 68 0.64 11.24 -2.68
CA ARG A 68 0.34 11.16 -4.10
C ARG A 68 1.54 10.63 -4.86
N ARG A 69 1.26 9.79 -5.83
CA ARG A 69 2.28 9.42 -6.79
C ARG A 69 2.76 10.67 -7.49
N ALA A 70 4.06 10.84 -7.62
CA ALA A 70 4.61 12.01 -8.27
C ALA A 70 4.02 12.11 -9.68
N ALA A 71 3.42 13.26 -9.98
CA ALA A 71 2.95 13.53 -11.33
C ALA A 71 4.15 13.55 -12.26
N GLY A 72 3.97 13.03 -13.44
CA GLY A 72 5.02 13.14 -14.42
C GLY A 72 5.35 14.61 -14.73
N PRO A 73 6.45 14.85 -15.42
CA PRO A 73 6.86 16.23 -15.70
C PRO A 73 5.84 17.01 -16.50
N ALA A 74 4.93 16.33 -17.13
CA ALA A 74 3.85 16.98 -17.86
C ALA A 74 2.78 17.50 -16.92
N GLY A 75 2.86 17.08 -15.72
CA GLY A 75 1.88 17.55 -14.75
C GLY A 75 2.05 19.01 -14.60
#